data_0cfe466b8c3814f4e742a1f99c544420
#
_entry.id   0cfe466b8c3814f4e742a1f99c544420
#
_cell.length_a   1.000
_cell.length_b   1.000
_cell.length_c   1.000
_cell.angle_alpha   90.00
_cell.angle_beta   90.00
_cell.angle_gamma   90.00
#
_symmetry.space_group_name_H-M   'P 1'
#
loop_
_entity.id
_entity.type
_entity.pdbx_description
1 polymer ?
#
loop_
_entity_poly.entity_id
_entity_poly.type
_entity_poly.pdbx_seq_one_letter_code
_entity_poly.pdbx_strand_id
1 'polypeptide(L)'
;MVEDFFLTILDDCSRCTWVYLLKHKSQTTSYLDQFCTMVETQFARKVKCIRSDNGTEFFLKDLFTKRGILHQLSCVETPQQNAVVERKHQHILNVARALKFQSNLPLHLWGYCILTTVYLINKLPSSILNQKIPHEVLFSHPPTYSH
;
A
#
# COMPACT_ATOMS: atom_id res chain seq x y z
N MET A 1 5.46 17.04 13.66
CA MET A 1 5.23 17.43 12.26
C MET A 1 4.24 16.43 11.66
N VAL A 2 3.16 16.93 11.10
CA VAL A 2 2.08 16.08 10.56
C VAL A 2 2.52 15.59 9.19
N GLU A 3 2.39 14.28 8.95
CA GLU A 3 2.58 13.72 7.62
C GLU A 3 1.29 13.96 6.82
N ASP A 4 1.41 14.66 5.70
CA ASP A 4 0.24 15.12 4.93
C ASP A 4 -0.19 14.11 3.86
N PHE A 5 0.67 13.15 3.54
CA PHE A 5 0.46 12.17 2.47
C PHE A 5 0.79 10.76 2.92
N PHE A 6 0.25 9.80 2.23
CA PHE A 6 0.71 8.42 2.36
C PHE A 6 0.70 7.70 1.00
N LEU A 7 1.70 6.85 0.83
CA LEU A 7 1.83 5.97 -0.33
C LEU A 7 1.18 4.63 -0.02
N THR A 8 0.24 4.20 -0.84
CA THR A 8 -0.40 2.90 -0.73
C THR A 8 0.15 1.96 -1.81
N ILE A 9 0.64 0.81 -1.39
CA ILE A 9 1.12 -0.24 -2.29
C ILE A 9 0.25 -1.48 -2.05
N LEU A 10 -0.32 -2.02 -3.11
CA LEU A 10 -1.19 -3.18 -3.08
C LEU A 10 -0.60 -4.30 -3.91
N ASP A 11 -0.44 -5.48 -3.31
CA ASP A 11 -0.12 -6.70 -4.05
C ASP A 11 -1.37 -7.27 -4.70
N ASP A 12 -1.34 -7.40 -6.01
CA ASP A 12 -2.50 -7.82 -6.81
C ASP A 12 -2.94 -9.26 -6.51
N CYS A 13 -2.00 -10.13 -6.16
CA CYS A 13 -2.28 -11.54 -5.86
C CYS A 13 -2.83 -11.75 -4.46
N SER A 14 -2.11 -11.32 -3.44
CA SER A 14 -2.47 -11.53 -2.03
C SER A 14 -3.43 -10.50 -1.47
N ARG A 15 -3.58 -9.37 -2.15
CA ARG A 15 -4.29 -8.18 -1.65
C ARG A 15 -3.69 -7.59 -0.37
N CYS A 16 -2.49 -7.99 0.01
CA CYS A 16 -1.74 -7.33 1.06
C CYS A 16 -1.44 -5.88 0.67
N THR A 17 -1.54 -5.02 1.65
CA THR A 17 -1.36 -3.58 1.49
C THR A 17 -0.24 -3.09 2.38
N TRP A 18 0.62 -2.24 1.84
CA TRP A 18 1.64 -1.51 2.59
C TRP A 18 1.40 -0.02 2.47
N VAL A 19 1.69 0.71 3.52
CA VAL A 19 1.55 2.16 3.54
C VAL A 19 2.81 2.78 4.10
N TYR A 20 3.28 3.83 3.44
CA TYR A 20 4.37 4.67 3.90
C TYR A 20 3.86 6.09 4.10
N LEU A 21 4.07 6.65 5.28
CA LEU A 21 3.71 8.02 5.60
C LEU A 21 4.75 8.97 4.99
N LEU A 22 4.28 9.99 4.30
CA LEU A 22 5.13 10.93 3.55
C LEU A 22 4.91 12.35 4.06
N LYS A 23 6.00 13.09 4.22
CA LYS A 23 5.97 14.55 4.41
C LYS A 23 5.87 15.28 3.07
N HIS A 24 6.53 14.72 2.06
CA HIS A 24 6.54 15.26 0.70
C HIS A 24 6.37 14.16 -0.32
N LYS A 25 5.64 14.45 -1.39
CA LYS A 25 5.44 13.49 -2.50
C LYS A 25 6.75 13.03 -3.14
N SER A 26 7.79 13.85 -3.09
CA SER A 26 9.13 13.50 -3.61
C SER A 26 9.77 12.31 -2.89
N GLN A 27 9.31 11.97 -1.69
CA GLN A 27 9.80 10.81 -0.93
C GLN A 27 9.31 9.46 -1.48
N THR A 28 8.33 9.48 -2.40
CA THR A 28 7.76 8.26 -2.99
C THR A 28 8.82 7.36 -3.60
N THR A 29 9.77 7.92 -4.34
CA THR A 29 10.85 7.15 -4.97
C THR A 29 11.70 6.40 -3.94
N SER A 30 12.10 7.08 -2.87
CA SER A 30 12.89 6.47 -1.80
C SER A 30 12.15 5.33 -1.10
N TYR A 31 10.88 5.52 -0.78
CA TYR A 31 10.08 4.50 -0.13
C TYR A 31 9.76 3.31 -1.04
N LEU A 32 9.55 3.55 -2.35
CA LEU A 32 9.41 2.45 -3.31
C LEU A 32 10.69 1.64 -3.45
N ASP A 33 11.84 2.30 -3.46
CA ASP A 33 13.15 1.62 -3.48
C ASP A 33 13.32 0.75 -2.23
N GLN A 34 13.01 1.28 -1.06
CA GLN A 34 13.02 0.53 0.21
C GLN A 34 12.05 -0.65 0.18
N PHE A 35 10.85 -0.46 -0.36
CA PHE A 35 9.86 -1.52 -0.50
C PHE A 35 10.38 -2.65 -1.39
N CYS A 36 10.97 -2.34 -2.54
CA CYS A 36 11.54 -3.35 -3.42
C CYS A 36 12.67 -4.13 -2.74
N THR A 37 13.53 -3.46 -1.98
CA THR A 37 14.59 -4.09 -1.20
C THR A 37 14.01 -5.00 -0.11
N MET A 38 12.97 -4.56 0.58
CA MET A 38 12.28 -5.35 1.60
C MET A 38 11.67 -6.61 0.99
N VAL A 39 11.02 -6.52 -0.16
CA VAL A 39 10.43 -7.67 -0.85
C VAL A 39 11.51 -8.69 -1.23
N GLU A 40 12.64 -8.25 -1.74
CA GLU A 40 13.77 -9.13 -2.05
C GLU A 40 14.29 -9.85 -0.81
N THR A 41 14.43 -9.13 0.30
CA THR A 41 14.96 -9.68 1.55
C THR A 41 13.99 -10.63 2.23
N GLN A 42 12.71 -10.27 2.31
CA GLN A 42 11.70 -11.03 3.06
C GLN A 42 11.13 -12.22 2.28
N PHE A 43 11.03 -12.10 0.95
CA PHE A 43 10.35 -13.08 0.11
C PHE A 43 11.27 -13.77 -0.89
N ALA A 44 12.55 -13.38 -0.96
CA ALA A 44 13.52 -13.87 -1.97
C ALA A 44 12.98 -13.76 -3.40
N ARG A 45 12.20 -12.71 -3.67
CA ARG A 45 11.60 -12.43 -4.97
C ARG A 45 11.74 -10.95 -5.31
N LYS A 46 11.83 -10.66 -6.59
CA LYS A 46 11.89 -9.27 -7.07
C LYS A 46 10.53 -8.80 -7.52
N VAL A 47 10.22 -7.53 -7.27
CA VAL A 47 9.09 -6.85 -7.87
C VAL A 47 9.33 -6.76 -9.38
N LYS A 48 8.44 -7.32 -10.18
CA LYS A 48 8.58 -7.41 -11.64
C LYS A 48 7.83 -6.31 -12.37
N CYS A 49 6.70 -5.91 -11.84
CA CYS A 49 5.81 -4.95 -12.47
C CYS A 49 5.16 -4.06 -11.42
N ILE A 50 5.10 -2.77 -11.70
CA ILE A 50 4.35 -1.80 -10.91
C ILE A 50 3.36 -1.09 -11.82
N ARG A 51 2.11 -1.03 -11.40
CA ARG A 51 1.06 -0.24 -12.05
C ARG A 51 0.81 1.03 -11.24
N SER A 52 0.80 2.16 -11.92
CA SER A 52 0.49 3.46 -11.30
C SER A 52 -0.23 4.37 -12.29
N ASP A 53 -0.75 5.50 -11.80
CA ASP A 53 -1.26 6.56 -12.66
C ASP A 53 -0.12 7.37 -13.29
N ASN A 54 -0.47 8.28 -14.21
CA ASN A 54 0.48 9.12 -14.92
C ASN A 54 1.16 10.18 -14.03
N GLY A 55 0.62 10.45 -12.85
CA GLY A 55 1.07 11.55 -11.99
C GLY A 55 2.45 11.35 -11.35
N THR A 56 2.92 10.10 -11.25
CA THR A 56 4.17 9.75 -10.57
C THR A 56 5.29 9.31 -11.52
N GLU A 57 5.04 9.24 -12.82
CA GLU A 57 5.92 8.66 -13.84
C GLU A 57 7.30 9.30 -13.88
N PHE A 58 7.35 10.62 -13.78
CA PHE A 58 8.59 11.39 -13.96
C PHE A 58 9.65 11.08 -12.92
N PHE A 59 9.23 10.83 -11.66
CA PHE A 59 10.15 10.59 -10.55
C PHE A 59 10.56 9.13 -10.40
N LEU A 60 9.83 8.21 -11.00
CA LEU A 60 10.01 6.76 -10.80
C LEU A 60 10.75 6.08 -11.95
N LYS A 61 10.89 6.75 -13.09
CA LYS A 61 11.49 6.17 -14.30
C LYS A 61 12.89 5.61 -14.06
N ASP A 62 13.75 6.37 -13.39
CA ASP A 62 15.12 5.95 -13.10
C ASP A 62 15.16 4.75 -12.17
N LEU A 63 14.30 4.72 -11.16
CA LEU A 63 14.17 3.60 -10.25
C LEU A 63 13.76 2.33 -10.99
N PHE A 64 12.74 2.41 -11.82
CA PHE A 64 12.25 1.26 -12.59
C PHE A 64 13.27 0.75 -13.58
N THR A 65 13.98 1.63 -14.26
CA THR A 65 15.09 1.27 -15.15
C THR A 65 16.21 0.57 -14.39
N LYS A 66 16.63 1.14 -13.26
CA LYS A 66 17.70 0.58 -12.43
C LYS A 66 17.36 -0.82 -11.90
N ARG A 67 16.13 -1.06 -11.50
CA ARG A 67 15.70 -2.34 -10.93
C ARG A 67 15.13 -3.32 -11.96
N GLY A 68 14.98 -2.92 -13.20
CA GLY A 68 14.39 -3.75 -14.25
C GLY A 68 12.90 -4.01 -14.04
N ILE A 69 12.19 -3.05 -13.44
CA ILE A 69 10.76 -3.15 -13.18
C ILE A 69 9.98 -2.66 -14.40
N LEU A 70 9.01 -3.47 -14.84
CA LEU A 70 8.07 -3.05 -15.87
C LEU A 70 7.05 -2.08 -15.26
N HIS A 71 6.98 -0.88 -15.80
CA HIS A 71 6.00 0.12 -15.39
C HIS A 71 4.79 0.07 -16.31
N GLN A 72 3.61 -0.22 -15.76
CA GLN A 72 2.34 -0.16 -16.46
C GLN A 72 1.59 1.10 -16.04
N LEU A 73 1.35 1.97 -17.01
CA LEU A 73 0.50 3.14 -16.81
C LEU A 73 -0.97 2.73 -16.98
N SER A 74 -1.84 3.22 -16.12
CA SER A 74 -3.28 3.10 -16.34
C SER A 74 -3.67 3.95 -17.55
N CYS A 75 -4.32 3.31 -18.50
CA CYS A 75 -4.82 3.98 -19.68
C CYS A 75 -6.00 4.88 -19.30
N VAL A 76 -6.02 6.11 -19.84
CA VAL A 76 -7.14 7.05 -19.65
C VAL A 76 -8.47 6.45 -20.12
N GLU A 77 -8.40 5.56 -21.12
CA GLU A 77 -9.56 4.88 -21.68
C GLU A 77 -10.07 3.68 -20.85
N THR A 78 -9.27 3.21 -19.89
CA THR A 78 -9.65 2.10 -19.00
C THR A 78 -9.39 2.46 -17.54
N PRO A 79 -10.20 3.36 -16.94
CA PRO A 79 -10.01 3.80 -15.55
C PRO A 79 -10.12 2.66 -14.54
N GLN A 80 -10.69 1.54 -14.91
CA GLN A 80 -10.83 0.34 -14.06
C GLN A 80 -9.49 -0.28 -13.63
N GLN A 81 -8.41 -0.03 -14.38
CA GLN A 81 -7.08 -0.60 -14.06
C GLN A 81 -6.51 -0.09 -12.72
N ASN A 82 -6.81 1.16 -12.33
CA ASN A 82 -6.42 1.73 -11.04
C ASN A 82 -7.53 1.71 -9.98
N ALA A 83 -8.73 1.34 -10.35
CA ALA A 83 -9.89 1.40 -9.45
C ALA A 83 -9.71 0.56 -8.19
N VAL A 84 -8.95 -0.54 -8.27
CA VAL A 84 -8.70 -1.41 -7.11
C VAL A 84 -7.85 -0.70 -6.06
N VAL A 85 -6.76 -0.04 -6.48
CA VAL A 85 -5.89 0.73 -5.57
C VAL A 85 -6.61 1.95 -5.02
N GLU A 86 -7.36 2.67 -5.86
CA GLU A 86 -8.14 3.83 -5.45
C GLU A 86 -9.20 3.46 -4.40
N ARG A 87 -9.94 2.38 -4.61
CA ARG A 87 -10.91 1.87 -3.63
C ARG A 87 -10.24 1.45 -2.32
N LYS A 88 -9.09 0.81 -2.40
CA LYS A 88 -8.32 0.45 -1.20
C LYS A 88 -7.87 1.69 -0.45
N HIS A 89 -7.36 2.68 -1.15
CA HIS A 89 -6.94 3.95 -0.56
C HIS A 89 -8.11 4.67 0.14
N GLN A 90 -9.28 4.75 -0.51
CA GLN A 90 -10.49 5.32 0.10
C GLN A 90 -10.97 4.52 1.30
N HIS A 91 -10.92 3.20 1.24
CA HIS A 91 -11.26 2.34 2.37
C HIS A 91 -10.35 2.61 3.57
N ILE A 92 -9.03 2.70 3.35
CA ILE A 92 -8.07 3.04 4.40
C ILE A 92 -8.41 4.39 5.03
N LEU A 93 -8.67 5.41 4.22
CA LEU A 93 -9.06 6.74 4.71
C LEU A 93 -10.33 6.70 5.56
N ASN A 94 -11.35 5.99 5.11
CA ASN A 94 -12.63 5.92 5.81
C ASN A 94 -12.48 5.21 7.17
N VAL A 95 -11.78 4.09 7.22
CA VAL A 95 -11.54 3.35 8.48
C VAL A 95 -10.65 4.15 9.42
N ALA A 96 -9.60 4.78 8.91
CA ALA A 96 -8.71 5.62 9.72
C ALA A 96 -9.43 6.82 10.33
N ARG A 97 -10.33 7.46 9.57
CA ARG A 97 -11.20 8.52 10.09
C ARG A 97 -12.11 8.03 11.20
N ALA A 98 -12.74 6.87 11.00
CA ALA A 98 -13.59 6.26 12.03
C ALA A 98 -12.81 5.96 13.31
N LEU A 99 -11.61 5.38 13.20
CA LEU A 99 -10.72 5.12 14.34
C LEU A 99 -10.33 6.41 15.06
N LYS A 100 -9.99 7.45 14.31
CA LYS A 100 -9.64 8.75 14.89
C LYS A 100 -10.79 9.35 15.69
N PHE A 101 -12.00 9.36 15.12
CA PHE A 101 -13.18 9.89 15.79
C PHE A 101 -13.54 9.06 17.05
N GLN A 102 -13.52 7.74 16.92
CA GLN A 102 -13.87 6.84 18.03
C GLN A 102 -12.88 6.92 19.19
N SER A 103 -11.59 7.08 18.90
CA SER A 103 -10.54 7.18 19.92
C SER A 103 -10.28 8.61 20.40
N ASN A 104 -10.92 9.60 19.79
CA ASN A 104 -10.74 11.04 20.10
C ASN A 104 -9.26 11.48 20.03
N LEU A 105 -8.51 10.94 19.08
CA LEU A 105 -7.08 11.24 18.95
C LEU A 105 -6.84 12.63 18.34
N PRO A 106 -5.80 13.34 18.82
CA PRO A 106 -5.37 14.59 18.21
C PRO A 106 -4.95 14.40 16.74
N LEU A 107 -5.09 15.46 15.95
CA LEU A 107 -4.81 15.41 14.51
C LEU A 107 -3.38 14.96 14.16
N HIS A 108 -2.40 15.32 14.96
CA HIS A 108 -1.02 14.93 14.71
C HIS A 108 -0.73 13.42 14.86
N LEU A 109 -1.67 12.68 15.45
CA LEU A 109 -1.58 11.21 15.57
C LEU A 109 -2.33 10.47 14.48
N TRP A 110 -2.87 11.17 13.50
CA TRP A 110 -3.67 10.57 12.44
C TRP A 110 -2.90 9.53 11.61
N GLY A 111 -1.58 9.71 11.45
CA GLY A 111 -0.71 8.72 10.79
C GLY A 111 -0.77 7.34 11.45
N TYR A 112 -0.87 7.29 12.77
CA TYR A 112 -1.04 6.02 13.51
C TYR A 112 -2.38 5.35 13.20
N CYS A 113 -3.43 6.15 12.95
CA CYS A 113 -4.73 5.61 12.52
C CYS A 113 -4.62 4.93 11.15
N ILE A 114 -3.86 5.51 10.22
CA ILE A 114 -3.58 4.91 8.91
C ILE A 114 -2.82 3.59 9.07
N LEU A 115 -1.74 3.58 9.83
CA LEU A 115 -0.92 2.38 10.04
C LEU A 115 -1.72 1.26 10.72
N THR A 116 -2.51 1.59 11.73
CA THR A 116 -3.39 0.63 12.43
C THR A 116 -4.44 0.07 11.48
N THR A 117 -5.04 0.91 10.64
CA THR A 117 -6.02 0.49 9.65
C THR A 117 -5.43 -0.54 8.69
N VAL A 118 -4.25 -0.29 8.16
CA VAL A 118 -3.58 -1.20 7.22
C VAL A 118 -3.22 -2.53 7.91
N TYR A 119 -2.74 -2.47 9.13
CA TYR A 119 -2.49 -3.65 9.95
C TYR A 119 -3.75 -4.53 10.09
N LEU A 120 -4.88 -3.91 10.40
CA LEU A 120 -6.15 -4.62 10.54
C LEU A 120 -6.66 -5.18 9.22
N ILE A 121 -6.65 -4.39 8.15
CA ILE A 121 -7.13 -4.81 6.82
C ILE A 121 -6.37 -6.05 6.34
N ASN A 122 -5.06 -6.11 6.52
CA ASN A 122 -4.26 -7.27 6.12
C ASN A 122 -4.57 -8.54 6.91
N LYS A 123 -5.19 -8.41 8.07
CA LYS A 123 -5.52 -9.52 8.98
C LYS A 123 -7.01 -9.86 9.04
N LEU A 124 -7.82 -9.23 8.20
CA LEU A 124 -9.25 -9.50 8.11
C LEU A 124 -9.59 -10.26 6.82
N PRO A 125 -10.60 -11.16 6.86
CA PRO A 125 -11.05 -11.87 5.67
C PRO A 125 -11.50 -10.92 4.57
N SER A 126 -11.20 -11.26 3.33
CA SER A 126 -11.58 -10.50 2.15
C SER A 126 -12.50 -11.33 1.25
N SER A 127 -13.60 -10.74 0.81
CA SER A 127 -14.53 -11.37 -0.14
C SER A 127 -13.87 -11.65 -1.50
N ILE A 128 -12.95 -10.80 -1.93
CA ILE A 128 -12.19 -10.97 -3.19
C ILE A 128 -11.30 -12.22 -3.13
N LEU A 129 -10.83 -12.59 -1.94
CA LEU A 129 -10.00 -13.77 -1.71
C LEU A 129 -10.80 -14.99 -1.24
N ASN A 130 -12.12 -15.03 -1.49
CA ASN A 130 -12.98 -16.09 -0.99
C ASN A 130 -12.91 -16.25 0.54
N GLN A 131 -12.98 -15.14 1.26
CA GLN A 131 -12.90 -15.06 2.71
C GLN A 131 -11.53 -15.42 3.31
N LYS A 132 -10.49 -15.53 2.49
CA LYS A 132 -9.11 -15.68 2.98
C LYS A 132 -8.58 -14.35 3.47
N ILE A 133 -7.63 -14.43 4.38
CA ILE A 133 -6.95 -13.26 4.95
C ILE A 133 -5.74 -12.92 4.05
N PRO A 134 -5.55 -11.65 3.65
CA PRO A 134 -4.41 -11.25 2.82
C PRO A 134 -3.06 -11.72 3.37
N HIS A 135 -2.85 -11.61 4.67
CA HIS A 135 -1.64 -12.08 5.34
C HIS A 135 -1.39 -13.58 5.13
N GLU A 136 -2.43 -14.41 5.22
CA GLU A 136 -2.30 -15.86 4.99
C GLU A 136 -1.91 -16.17 3.54
N VAL A 137 -2.50 -15.46 2.58
CA VAL A 137 -2.19 -15.65 1.16
C VAL A 137 -0.74 -15.29 0.86
N LEU A 138 -0.24 -14.21 1.47
CA LEU A 138 1.12 -13.73 1.25
C LEU A 138 2.17 -14.60 1.95
N PHE A 139 1.96 -14.93 3.24
CA PHE A 139 2.94 -15.62 4.08
C PHE A 139 2.73 -17.14 4.17
N SER A 140 1.64 -17.66 3.64
CA SER A 140 1.26 -19.09 3.70
C SER A 140 1.07 -19.65 5.11
N HIS A 141 0.86 -18.77 6.09
CA HIS A 141 0.51 -19.15 7.47
C HIS A 141 -0.44 -18.12 8.09
N PRO A 142 -1.28 -18.52 9.05
CA PRO A 142 -2.19 -17.58 9.70
C PRO A 142 -1.45 -16.49 10.47
N PRO A 143 -2.07 -15.30 10.61
CA PRO A 143 -1.46 -14.22 11.36
C PRO A 143 -1.34 -14.59 12.84
N THR A 144 -0.20 -14.27 13.42
CA THR A 144 -0.02 -14.33 14.87
C THR A 144 -0.56 -13.04 15.49
N TYR A 145 -1.54 -13.19 16.35
CA TYR A 145 -2.05 -12.10 17.17
C TYR A 145 -1.27 -12.08 18.47
N SER A 146 -0.06 -11.52 18.44
CA SER A 146 0.69 -11.28 19.68
C SER A 146 0.13 -10.03 20.35
N HIS A 147 -0.30 -10.20 21.60
CA HIS A 147 -0.67 -9.10 22.48
C HIS A 147 0.54 -8.34 23.00
#